data_719fbb2f84272e73e6e8ea3f7ae4d239
#
_entry.id   719fbb2f84272e73e6e8ea3f7ae4d239
#
_cell.length_a   1.000
_cell.length_b   1.000
_cell.length_c   1.000
_cell.angle_alpha   90.00
_cell.angle_beta   90.00
_cell.angle_gamma   90.00
#
_symmetry.space_group_name_H-M   'P 1'
#
loop_
_entity.id
_entity.type
_entity.pdbx_description
1 polymer ?
#
loop_
_entity_poly.entity_id
_entity_poly.type
_entity_poly.pdbx_seq_one_letter_code
_entity_poly.pdbx_strand_id
1 'polypeptide(L)'
;QCMLQFQPQEHLLHSYIVASQSEQARDRLSLDLAAAMLCRSDGVRPCRTCRDCRKVYDGVHPDVIYIAPDPDAKVPSIKVDQIRGVAATAYILPSEAEKKVYVLRQADTMNLNAQNAFLKLLEEPPQSAAFILAAASPELLLPTVRSRCALLRDPAEQLQESDEIRALAEDYLRASRRKTG
;
A
#
# COMPACT_ATOMS: atom_id res chain seq x y z
N GLN A 1 -13.74 12.70 4.96
CA GLN A 1 -12.86 11.51 4.94
C GLN A 1 -12.92 10.93 3.53
N CYS A 2 -11.85 11.15 2.75
CA CYS A 2 -11.75 10.56 1.42
C CYS A 2 -11.55 9.05 1.59
N MET A 3 -12.51 8.26 1.13
CA MET A 3 -12.46 6.79 1.15
C MET A 3 -12.05 6.30 -0.22
N LEU A 4 -11.13 5.32 -0.26
CA LEU A 4 -10.70 4.70 -1.49
C LEU A 4 -11.86 3.91 -2.13
N GLN A 5 -12.12 4.16 -3.40
CA GLN A 5 -13.16 3.47 -4.17
C GLN A 5 -12.67 3.19 -5.58
N PHE A 6 -12.96 1.99 -6.08
CA PHE A 6 -12.62 1.54 -7.43
C PHE A 6 -13.92 1.25 -8.20
N GLN A 7 -13.96 1.72 -9.43
CA GLN A 7 -15.10 1.47 -10.32
C GLN A 7 -15.10 0.01 -10.78
N PRO A 8 -16.26 -0.55 -11.20
CA PRO A 8 -16.36 -1.95 -11.62
C PRO A 8 -15.41 -2.33 -12.75
N GLN A 9 -15.15 -1.40 -13.68
CA GLN A 9 -14.26 -1.60 -14.83
C GLN A 9 -12.77 -1.47 -14.49
N GLU A 10 -12.41 -0.97 -13.30
CA GLU A 10 -11.02 -0.83 -12.90
C GLU A 10 -10.43 -2.18 -12.51
N HIS A 11 -9.36 -2.58 -13.19
CA HIS A 11 -8.59 -3.77 -12.85
C HIS A 11 -7.60 -3.44 -11.75
N LEU A 12 -7.79 -4.06 -10.59
CA LEU A 12 -6.83 -3.96 -9.50
C LEU A 12 -5.58 -4.77 -9.84
N LEU A 13 -4.43 -4.11 -9.70
CA LEU A 13 -3.13 -4.75 -9.89
C LEU A 13 -2.81 -5.68 -8.71
N HIS A 14 -1.82 -6.51 -8.89
CA HIS A 14 -1.37 -7.45 -7.85
C HIS A 14 -0.48 -6.82 -6.78
N SER A 15 0.12 -5.64 -7.04
CA SER A 15 1.06 -5.01 -6.12
C SER A 15 0.90 -3.51 -6.05
N TYR A 16 0.80 -2.98 -4.83
CA TYR A 16 0.66 -1.56 -4.56
C TYR A 16 1.63 -1.11 -3.47
N ILE A 17 2.11 0.12 -3.59
CA ILE A 17 2.71 0.88 -2.49
C ILE A 17 1.68 1.89 -2.02
N VAL A 18 1.31 1.82 -0.75
CA VAL A 18 0.44 2.81 -0.08
C VAL A 18 1.33 3.77 0.69
N ALA A 19 1.41 5.02 0.23
CA ALA A 19 2.28 6.04 0.77
C ALA A 19 1.50 7.14 1.50
N SER A 20 1.87 7.40 2.75
CA SER A 20 1.43 8.55 3.56
C SER A 20 2.37 8.72 4.74
N GLN A 21 2.57 9.93 5.23
CA GLN A 21 3.30 10.19 6.48
C GLN A 21 2.48 9.74 7.70
N SER A 22 1.16 9.79 7.61
CA SER A 22 0.25 9.33 8.66
C SER A 22 0.14 7.80 8.66
N GLU A 23 0.51 7.16 9.77
CA GLU A 23 0.32 5.71 9.96
C GLU A 23 -1.15 5.32 9.86
N GLN A 24 -2.04 6.10 10.49
CA GLN A 24 -3.48 5.87 10.44
C GLN A 24 -4.03 5.94 9.00
N ALA A 25 -3.51 6.87 8.18
CA ALA A 25 -3.90 6.96 6.78
C ALA A 25 -3.39 5.75 5.98
N ARG A 26 -2.14 5.31 6.19
CA ARG A 26 -1.60 4.10 5.57
C ARG A 26 -2.42 2.86 5.92
N ASP A 27 -2.74 2.68 7.19
CA ASP A 27 -3.54 1.54 7.65
C ASP A 27 -4.94 1.56 7.02
N ARG A 28 -5.62 2.72 7.03
CA ARG A 28 -6.94 2.87 6.42
C ARG A 28 -6.93 2.58 4.91
N LEU A 29 -6.00 3.18 4.17
CA LEU A 29 -5.88 2.99 2.73
C LEU A 29 -5.52 1.54 2.37
N SER A 30 -4.64 0.92 3.14
CA SER A 30 -4.29 -0.50 2.98
C SER A 30 -5.49 -1.41 3.24
N LEU A 31 -6.30 -1.08 4.24
CA LEU A 31 -7.52 -1.81 4.58
C LEU A 31 -8.58 -1.67 3.48
N ASP A 32 -8.83 -0.43 3.00
CA ASP A 32 -9.76 -0.18 1.89
C ASP A 32 -9.32 -0.91 0.62
N LEU A 33 -8.02 -0.90 0.31
CA LEU A 33 -7.47 -1.59 -0.85
C LEU A 33 -7.59 -3.11 -0.72
N ALA A 34 -7.26 -3.69 0.44
CA ALA A 34 -7.44 -5.12 0.71
C ALA A 34 -8.90 -5.53 0.59
N ALA A 35 -9.83 -4.73 1.16
CA ALA A 35 -11.25 -4.96 1.04
C ALA A 35 -11.73 -4.88 -0.42
N ALA A 36 -11.18 -3.94 -1.23
CA ALA A 36 -11.51 -3.83 -2.65
C ALA A 36 -11.03 -5.05 -3.46
N MET A 37 -9.84 -5.58 -3.14
CA MET A 37 -9.27 -6.76 -3.79
C MET A 37 -10.04 -8.05 -3.52
N LEU A 38 -10.68 -8.15 -2.35
CA LEU A 38 -11.45 -9.31 -1.91
C LEU A 38 -12.96 -9.13 -2.10
N CYS A 39 -13.40 -7.95 -2.52
CA CYS A 39 -14.80 -7.62 -2.68
C CYS A 39 -15.44 -8.42 -3.85
N ARG A 40 -16.55 -9.10 -3.57
CA ARG A 40 -17.34 -9.88 -4.56
C ARG A 40 -18.44 -9.08 -5.24
N SER A 41 -18.47 -7.76 -5.06
CA SER A 41 -19.48 -6.92 -5.67
C SER A 41 -19.13 -6.64 -7.14
N ASP A 42 -20.12 -6.70 -8.00
CA ASP A 42 -20.02 -6.25 -9.39
C ASP A 42 -20.09 -4.73 -9.53
N GLY A 43 -20.36 -4.01 -8.43
CA GLY A 43 -20.42 -2.56 -8.36
C GLY A 43 -19.08 -1.93 -7.90
N VAL A 44 -19.19 -0.74 -7.32
CA VAL A 44 -18.04 -0.04 -6.72
C VAL A 44 -17.42 -0.87 -5.59
N ARG A 45 -16.09 -0.95 -5.57
CA ARG A 45 -15.33 -1.71 -4.57
C ARG A 45 -14.44 -0.80 -3.74
N PRO A 46 -14.30 -1.03 -2.42
CA PRO A 46 -15.01 -2.03 -1.62
C PRO A 46 -16.48 -1.66 -1.40
N CYS A 47 -17.39 -2.63 -1.50
CA CYS A 47 -18.82 -2.40 -1.27
C CYS A 47 -19.19 -2.27 0.22
N ARG A 48 -18.33 -2.69 1.13
CA ARG A 48 -18.46 -2.65 2.61
C ARG A 48 -19.59 -3.50 3.19
N THR A 49 -20.43 -4.10 2.35
CA THR A 49 -21.61 -4.87 2.76
C THR A 49 -21.46 -6.37 2.54
N CYS A 50 -20.64 -6.81 1.58
CA CYS A 50 -20.40 -8.23 1.37
C CYS A 50 -19.65 -8.87 2.54
N ARG A 51 -19.69 -10.20 2.62
CA ARG A 51 -19.04 -10.98 3.70
C ARG A 51 -17.56 -10.68 3.82
N ASP A 52 -16.85 -10.64 2.69
CA ASP A 52 -15.40 -10.46 2.68
C ASP A 52 -15.02 -9.03 3.11
N CYS A 53 -15.70 -8.00 2.60
CA CYS A 53 -15.49 -6.63 3.06
C CYS A 53 -15.69 -6.51 4.58
N ARG A 54 -16.78 -7.04 5.12
CA ARG A 54 -17.02 -6.99 6.58
C ARG A 54 -15.90 -7.65 7.37
N LYS A 55 -15.50 -8.88 6.99
CA LYS A 55 -14.39 -9.58 7.66
C LYS A 55 -13.07 -8.81 7.58
N VAL A 56 -12.78 -8.13 6.46
CA VAL A 56 -11.58 -7.31 6.33
C VAL A 56 -11.63 -6.14 7.29
N TYR A 57 -12.74 -5.39 7.33
CA TYR A 57 -12.90 -4.24 8.24
C TYR A 57 -12.93 -4.65 9.72
N ASP A 58 -13.45 -5.84 10.03
CA ASP A 58 -13.43 -6.42 11.39
C ASP A 58 -12.05 -7.01 11.76
N GLY A 59 -11.08 -7.04 10.83
CA GLY A 59 -9.73 -7.56 11.06
C GLY A 59 -9.65 -9.07 11.22
N VAL A 60 -10.67 -9.83 10.76
CA VAL A 60 -10.78 -11.29 10.96
C VAL A 60 -10.79 -12.10 9.64
N HIS A 61 -10.41 -11.48 8.52
CA HIS A 61 -10.39 -12.20 7.25
C HIS A 61 -9.16 -13.11 7.15
N PRO A 62 -9.33 -14.44 6.96
CA PRO A 62 -8.22 -15.40 6.99
C PRO A 62 -7.23 -15.23 5.83
N ASP A 63 -7.68 -14.65 4.71
CA ASP A 63 -6.86 -14.42 3.53
C ASP A 63 -6.25 -13.00 3.47
N VAL A 64 -6.33 -12.22 4.56
CA VAL A 64 -5.56 -10.99 4.75
C VAL A 64 -4.47 -11.24 5.77
N ILE A 65 -3.22 -11.19 5.33
CA ILE A 65 -2.05 -11.54 6.14
C ILE A 65 -1.20 -10.29 6.35
N TYR A 66 -1.01 -9.92 7.60
CA TYR A 66 -0.21 -8.75 7.98
C TYR A 66 1.22 -9.16 8.29
N ILE A 67 2.18 -8.44 7.72
CA ILE A 67 3.59 -8.54 8.02
C ILE A 67 4.05 -7.18 8.57
N ALA A 68 4.70 -7.18 9.70
CA ALA A 68 5.22 -5.98 10.34
C ALA A 68 6.63 -6.24 10.90
N PRO A 69 7.42 -5.20 11.13
CA PRO A 69 8.65 -5.33 11.91
C PRO A 69 8.37 -5.86 13.30
N ASP A 70 9.36 -6.54 13.88
CA ASP A 70 9.30 -6.97 15.28
C ASP A 70 9.27 -5.71 16.19
N PRO A 71 8.20 -5.51 16.98
CA PRO A 71 8.06 -4.31 17.83
C PRO A 71 9.11 -4.27 18.95
N ASP A 72 9.63 -5.42 19.38
CA ASP A 72 10.61 -5.54 20.46
C ASP A 72 12.07 -5.41 19.95
N ALA A 73 12.27 -5.29 18.65
CA ALA A 73 13.59 -5.12 18.07
C ALA A 73 14.14 -3.71 18.35
N LYS A 74 15.44 -3.60 18.70
CA LYS A 74 16.12 -2.30 18.87
C LYS A 74 15.99 -1.39 17.66
N VAL A 75 15.99 -1.98 16.46
CA VAL A 75 15.75 -1.29 15.18
C VAL A 75 14.67 -2.09 14.46
N PRO A 76 13.43 -1.57 14.38
CA PRO A 76 12.34 -2.23 13.67
C PRO A 76 12.70 -2.44 12.20
N SER A 77 12.63 -3.67 11.73
CA SER A 77 12.93 -4.01 10.34
C SER A 77 12.22 -5.29 9.93
N ILE A 78 11.63 -5.29 8.74
CA ILE A 78 11.13 -6.51 8.11
C ILE A 78 12.33 -7.30 7.59
N LYS A 79 12.52 -8.50 8.14
CA LYS A 79 13.66 -9.38 7.84
C LYS A 79 13.36 -10.29 6.63
N VAL A 80 14.43 -10.79 6.01
CA VAL A 80 14.34 -11.68 4.85
C VAL A 80 13.52 -12.96 5.14
N ASP A 81 13.57 -13.48 6.36
CA ASP A 81 12.85 -14.70 6.70
C ASP A 81 11.32 -14.49 6.76
N GLN A 82 10.86 -13.28 7.12
CA GLN A 82 9.44 -12.92 7.01
C GLN A 82 8.99 -12.91 5.54
N ILE A 83 9.81 -12.38 4.64
CA ILE A 83 9.54 -12.38 3.19
C ILE A 83 9.59 -13.79 2.61
N ARG A 84 10.51 -14.64 3.07
CA ARG A 84 10.52 -16.06 2.70
C ARG A 84 9.25 -16.79 3.15
N GLY A 85 8.71 -16.45 4.33
CA GLY A 85 7.42 -16.93 4.80
C GLY A 85 6.26 -16.50 3.88
N VAL A 86 6.26 -15.25 3.42
CA VAL A 86 5.31 -14.77 2.41
C VAL A 86 5.45 -15.59 1.13
N ALA A 87 6.67 -15.77 0.63
CA ALA A 87 6.93 -16.55 -0.60
C ALA A 87 6.46 -18.00 -0.49
N ALA A 88 6.67 -18.64 0.66
CA ALA A 88 6.23 -20.01 0.89
C ALA A 88 4.71 -20.17 0.89
N THR A 89 3.97 -19.15 1.36
CA THR A 89 2.52 -19.21 1.51
C THR A 89 1.74 -18.57 0.37
N ALA A 90 2.39 -17.74 -0.46
CA ALA A 90 1.74 -17.03 -1.58
C ALA A 90 1.22 -17.98 -2.68
N TYR A 91 1.86 -19.13 -2.87
CA TYR A 91 1.44 -20.16 -3.83
C TYR A 91 0.38 -21.13 -3.29
N ILE A 92 0.07 -21.05 -1.99
CA ILE A 92 -1.01 -21.85 -1.39
C ILE A 92 -2.34 -21.14 -1.66
N LEU A 93 -3.35 -21.89 -2.10
CA LEU A 93 -4.67 -21.35 -2.38
C LEU A 93 -5.27 -20.60 -1.17
N PRO A 94 -6.07 -19.56 -1.40
CA PRO A 94 -6.81 -18.86 -0.36
C PRO A 94 -7.79 -19.79 0.35
N SER A 95 -8.16 -19.42 1.58
CA SER A 95 -9.09 -20.20 2.41
C SER A 95 -10.55 -19.93 2.06
N GLU A 96 -10.92 -18.68 1.81
CA GLU A 96 -12.30 -18.24 1.62
C GLU A 96 -12.50 -17.34 0.40
N ALA A 97 -11.51 -16.52 0.08
CA ALA A 97 -11.57 -15.55 -1.02
C ALA A 97 -10.95 -16.12 -2.32
N GLU A 98 -10.98 -15.33 -3.38
CA GLU A 98 -10.29 -15.68 -4.63
C GLU A 98 -8.79 -15.40 -4.57
N LYS A 99 -8.37 -14.51 -3.67
CA LYS A 99 -6.97 -14.08 -3.49
C LYS A 99 -6.60 -13.99 -2.03
N LYS A 100 -5.30 -14.16 -1.73
CA LYS A 100 -4.68 -13.75 -0.49
C LYS A 100 -4.09 -12.36 -0.65
N VAL A 101 -4.28 -11.50 0.34
CA VAL A 101 -3.70 -10.16 0.36
C VAL A 101 -2.69 -10.08 1.49
N TYR A 102 -1.44 -9.82 1.12
CA TYR A 102 -0.34 -9.61 2.06
C TYR A 102 -0.13 -8.11 2.27
N VAL A 103 -0.32 -7.64 3.49
CA VAL A 103 -0.14 -6.25 3.88
C VAL A 103 1.16 -6.11 4.67
N LEU A 104 2.18 -5.54 4.04
CA LEU A 104 3.47 -5.26 4.67
C LEU A 104 3.42 -3.87 5.29
N ARG A 105 3.23 -3.80 6.60
CA ARG A 105 3.26 -2.55 7.37
C ARG A 105 4.69 -2.06 7.52
N GLN A 106 4.90 -0.76 7.41
CA GLN A 106 6.24 -0.15 7.46
C GLN A 106 7.22 -0.83 6.48
N ALA A 107 6.78 -1.01 5.24
CA ALA A 107 7.55 -1.72 4.21
C ALA A 107 8.89 -1.05 3.90
N ASP A 108 9.01 0.25 4.11
CA ASP A 108 10.23 1.03 4.02
C ASP A 108 11.30 0.65 5.06
N THR A 109 10.94 -0.15 6.09
CA THR A 109 11.90 -0.74 7.03
C THR A 109 12.52 -2.05 6.54
N MET A 110 12.11 -2.58 5.38
CA MET A 110 12.72 -3.77 4.81
C MET A 110 14.22 -3.57 4.57
N ASN A 111 15.05 -4.48 5.08
CA ASN A 111 16.45 -4.47 4.74
C ASN A 111 16.67 -4.89 3.26
N LEU A 112 17.86 -4.62 2.73
CA LEU A 112 18.20 -4.89 1.32
C LEU A 112 17.95 -6.34 0.91
N ASN A 113 18.29 -7.30 1.79
CA ASN A 113 18.09 -8.73 1.53
C ASN A 113 16.60 -9.10 1.46
N ALA A 114 15.76 -8.50 2.30
CA ALA A 114 14.31 -8.69 2.27
C ALA A 114 13.71 -8.13 0.98
N GLN A 115 14.10 -6.93 0.58
CA GLN A 115 13.64 -6.31 -0.66
C GLN A 115 14.04 -7.13 -1.88
N ASN A 116 15.29 -7.61 -1.96
CA ASN A 116 15.75 -8.46 -3.06
C ASN A 116 15.01 -9.82 -3.10
N ALA A 117 14.75 -10.42 -1.94
CA ALA A 117 13.96 -11.65 -1.88
C ALA A 117 12.51 -11.44 -2.35
N PHE A 118 11.96 -10.25 -2.11
CA PHE A 118 10.59 -9.92 -2.50
C PHE A 118 10.44 -9.69 -4.01
N LEU A 119 11.51 -9.29 -4.71
CA LEU A 119 11.47 -9.03 -6.16
C LEU A 119 10.92 -10.20 -6.97
N LYS A 120 11.25 -11.44 -6.60
CA LYS A 120 10.75 -12.64 -7.31
C LYS A 120 9.22 -12.72 -7.28
N LEU A 121 8.60 -12.38 -6.13
CA LEU A 121 7.14 -12.35 -6.00
C LEU A 121 6.49 -11.21 -6.77
N LEU A 122 7.20 -10.08 -6.92
CA LEU A 122 6.71 -8.94 -7.69
C LEU A 122 6.86 -9.12 -9.20
N GLU A 123 7.85 -9.90 -9.64
CA GLU A 123 8.09 -10.22 -11.05
C GLU A 123 7.13 -11.27 -11.60
N GLU A 124 6.91 -12.32 -10.82
CA GLU A 124 6.04 -13.45 -11.17
C GLU A 124 5.05 -13.73 -10.03
N PRO A 125 4.08 -12.82 -9.81
CA PRO A 125 3.15 -12.96 -8.71
C PRO A 125 2.21 -14.15 -8.96
N PRO A 126 1.95 -14.97 -7.93
CA PRO A 126 0.88 -15.97 -8.01
C PRO A 126 -0.45 -15.29 -8.33
N GLN A 127 -1.28 -15.89 -9.20
CA GLN A 127 -2.56 -15.32 -9.60
C GLN A 127 -3.51 -15.09 -8.40
N SER A 128 -3.37 -15.92 -7.37
CA SER A 128 -4.14 -15.88 -6.14
C SER A 128 -3.50 -15.06 -5.04
N ALA A 129 -2.47 -14.25 -5.32
CA ALA A 129 -1.82 -13.39 -4.33
C ALA A 129 -1.80 -11.93 -4.77
N ALA A 130 -1.92 -11.04 -3.78
CA ALA A 130 -1.74 -9.60 -3.96
C ALA A 130 -0.94 -9.02 -2.80
N PHE A 131 -0.21 -7.94 -3.06
CA PHE A 131 0.74 -7.35 -2.11
C PHE A 131 0.47 -5.86 -1.93
N ILE A 132 0.40 -5.42 -0.69
CA ILE A 132 0.23 -4.02 -0.29
C ILE A 132 1.41 -3.65 0.59
N LEU A 133 2.25 -2.72 0.13
CA LEU A 133 3.41 -2.20 0.83
C LEU A 133 3.06 -0.84 1.42
N ALA A 134 2.75 -0.78 2.71
CA ALA A 134 2.49 0.47 3.41
C ALA A 134 3.83 1.09 3.84
N ALA A 135 4.14 2.27 3.32
CA ALA A 135 5.41 2.95 3.53
C ALA A 135 5.22 4.44 3.84
N ALA A 136 5.95 4.96 4.83
CA ALA A 136 6.02 6.39 5.09
C ALA A 136 6.93 7.07 4.06
N SER A 137 8.03 6.40 3.73
CA SER A 137 9.07 6.87 2.81
C SER A 137 9.29 5.85 1.69
N PRO A 138 8.44 5.87 0.62
CA PRO A 138 8.56 4.92 -0.49
C PRO A 138 9.91 4.96 -1.19
N GLU A 139 10.63 6.08 -1.11
CA GLU A 139 11.98 6.27 -1.67
C GLU A 139 13.05 5.38 -1.02
N LEU A 140 12.81 4.86 0.19
CA LEU A 140 13.68 3.89 0.85
C LEU A 140 13.54 2.48 0.27
N LEU A 141 12.48 2.24 -0.51
CA LEU A 141 12.33 1.02 -1.27
C LEU A 141 13.21 1.07 -2.53
N LEU A 142 13.79 -0.06 -2.90
CA LEU A 142 14.60 -0.17 -4.10
C LEU A 142 13.81 0.31 -5.34
N PRO A 143 14.45 0.99 -6.30
CA PRO A 143 13.81 1.38 -7.56
C PRO A 143 13.19 0.19 -8.29
N THR A 144 13.80 -0.99 -8.19
CA THR A 144 13.32 -2.25 -8.77
C THR A 144 12.03 -2.77 -8.11
N VAL A 145 11.82 -2.54 -6.81
CA VAL A 145 10.56 -2.80 -6.12
C VAL A 145 9.50 -1.78 -6.54
N ARG A 146 9.85 -0.49 -6.50
CA ARG A 146 8.92 0.59 -6.84
C ARG A 146 8.41 0.51 -8.28
N SER A 147 9.24 0.11 -9.23
CA SER A 147 8.86 0.00 -10.65
C SER A 147 7.85 -1.12 -10.93
N ARG A 148 7.65 -2.05 -9.97
CA ARG A 148 6.73 -3.20 -10.08
C ARG A 148 5.45 -3.05 -9.27
N CYS A 149 5.31 -1.92 -8.57
CA CYS A 149 4.15 -1.62 -7.74
C CYS A 149 3.48 -0.34 -8.22
N ALA A 150 2.15 -0.31 -8.21
CA ALA A 150 1.42 0.94 -8.39
C ALA A 150 1.52 1.78 -7.12
N LEU A 151 1.82 3.06 -7.26
CA LEU A 151 1.91 3.98 -6.13
C LEU A 151 0.55 4.62 -5.86
N LEU A 152 0.05 4.44 -4.65
CA LEU A 152 -1.17 5.05 -4.13
C LEU A 152 -0.79 5.98 -2.97
N ARG A 153 -1.02 7.27 -3.14
CA ARG A 153 -0.77 8.29 -2.10
C ARG A 153 -2.07 8.70 -1.41
N ASP A 154 -1.96 9.16 -0.18
CA ASP A 154 -3.12 9.75 0.50
C ASP A 154 -3.57 11.02 -0.26
N PRO A 155 -4.81 11.06 -0.76
CA PRO A 155 -5.33 12.23 -1.46
C PRO A 155 -5.28 13.52 -0.63
N ALA A 156 -5.40 13.42 0.69
CA ALA A 156 -5.33 14.57 1.59
C ALA A 156 -3.92 15.19 1.62
N GLU A 157 -2.87 14.36 1.61
CA GLU A 157 -1.48 14.83 1.54
C GLU A 157 -1.15 15.42 0.16
N GLN A 158 -1.66 14.85 -0.92
CA GLN A 158 -1.47 15.38 -2.26
C GLN A 158 -2.07 16.78 -2.44
N LEU A 159 -3.22 17.04 -1.83
CA LEU A 159 -3.85 18.36 -1.86
C LEU A 159 -3.02 19.39 -1.07
N GLN A 160 -2.53 19.03 0.11
CA GLN A 160 -1.68 19.89 0.93
C GLN A 160 -0.37 20.23 0.21
N GLU A 161 0.32 19.25 -0.36
CA GLU A 161 1.55 19.44 -1.12
C GLU A 161 1.33 20.39 -2.32
N SER A 162 0.21 20.26 -3.03
CA SER A 162 -0.13 21.13 -4.16
C SER A 162 -0.43 22.57 -3.74
N ASP A 163 -1.07 22.76 -2.60
CA ASP A 163 -1.38 24.10 -2.06
C ASP A 163 -0.11 24.79 -1.52
N GLU A 164 0.79 24.07 -0.88
CA GLU A 164 2.09 24.57 -0.44
C GLU A 164 2.98 24.99 -1.62
N ILE A 165 3.05 24.18 -2.68
CA ILE A 165 3.78 24.51 -3.90
C ILE A 165 3.21 25.75 -4.56
N ARG A 166 1.87 25.88 -4.60
CA ARG A 166 1.19 27.07 -5.15
C ARG A 166 1.51 28.32 -4.34
N ALA A 167 1.45 28.23 -3.00
CA ALA A 167 1.78 29.35 -2.11
C ALA A 167 3.25 29.79 -2.27
N LEU A 168 4.19 28.84 -2.33
CA LEU A 168 5.61 29.12 -2.58
C LEU A 168 5.84 29.78 -3.96
N ALA A 169 5.15 29.32 -5.00
CA ALA A 169 5.26 29.91 -6.33
C ALA A 169 4.72 31.35 -6.36
N GLU A 170 3.60 31.62 -5.67
CA GLU A 170 3.06 32.98 -5.54
C GLU A 170 4.01 33.92 -4.79
N ASP A 171 4.61 33.47 -3.69
CA ASP A 171 5.58 34.25 -2.92
C ASP A 171 6.85 34.53 -3.73
N TYR A 172 7.34 33.55 -4.49
CA TYR A 172 8.46 33.75 -5.40
C TYR A 172 8.15 34.81 -6.47
N LEU A 173 6.98 34.74 -7.08
CA LEU A 173 6.55 35.72 -8.09
C LEU A 173 6.37 37.13 -7.51
N ARG A 174 5.86 37.25 -6.27
CA ARG A 174 5.77 38.53 -5.55
C ARG A 174 7.16 39.12 -5.23
N ALA A 175 8.09 38.27 -4.77
CA ALA A 175 9.46 38.69 -4.48
C ALA A 175 10.22 39.12 -5.74
N SER A 176 10.01 38.44 -6.87
CA SER A 176 10.62 38.77 -8.16
C SER A 176 10.13 40.11 -8.71
N ARG A 177 8.85 40.43 -8.58
CA ARG A 177 8.27 41.73 -9.00
C ARG A 177 8.77 42.92 -8.17
N ARG A 178 9.17 42.71 -6.91
CA ARG A 178 9.75 43.79 -6.07
C ARG A 178 11.19 44.12 -6.42
N LYS A 179 11.92 43.26 -7.14
CA LYS A 179 13.32 43.48 -7.54
C LYS A 179 13.47 44.21 -8.90
N THR A 180 12.38 44.31 -9.65
CA THR A 180 12.36 44.93 -11.01
C THR A 180 11.68 46.31 -11.05
N GLY A 181 11.32 46.91 -9.94
CA GLY A 181 10.85 48.29 -9.78
C GLY A 181 11.78 49.08 -8.86
#